data_675c78a86ea4ef27fe2d8f600ae3ac0d
#
_entry.id   675c78a86ea4ef27fe2d8f600ae3ac0d
#
_cell.length_a   1.000
_cell.length_b   1.000
_cell.length_c   1.000
_cell.angle_alpha   90.00
_cell.angle_beta   90.00
_cell.angle_gamma   90.00
#
_symmetry.space_group_name_H-M   'P 1'
#
loop_
_entity.id
_entity.type
_entity.pdbx_description
1 polymer ?
#
loop_
_entity_poly.entity_id
_entity_poly.type
_entity_poly.pdbx_seq_one_letter_code
_entity_poly.pdbx_strand_id
1 'polypeptide(L)'
;MKAQAVLATTLLLTALAAPALAGPYSARRVGDVVRLEDTQRQTVVSILSSVGNVTFEMKVKGQNVLRWPYASLEDFKSRPALNGIPFLGPWANRLDEQAFYANGKRYAFDMSLGNVRGAIPIHGFLSQTGEWRIIEMNADGRSAWVTSRLDFFKQPAWVKQFPFAHTIEITHRLQEGVLQVRTMVSNLSAEPMPLAIGFHPYFQVTDSTRDQWTISVPARTRWILAPNKVPTGETEPIERLMPEPRKVPLKDLDLDDVFGDLVRDGQGRAMVTLQGSKQRLDVVVGPNWRALVIYSPNPAGANPGGSPNFICFEPMAGITDAMNLAHKGLYKDLQHVQPGGTWQESFWIRPSGF
;
A
#
# COMPACT_ATOMS: atom_id res chain seq x y z
N MET A 1 60.08 54.73 40.56
CA MET A 1 59.51 54.24 39.28
C MET A 1 58.40 53.30 39.65
N LYS A 2 57.10 53.69 39.46
CA LYS A 2 55.91 52.86 39.77
C LYS A 2 55.38 52.30 38.46
N ALA A 3 55.34 50.96 38.34
CA ALA A 3 54.77 50.28 37.20
C ALA A 3 53.23 50.19 37.39
N GLN A 4 52.45 50.70 36.46
CA GLN A 4 51.01 50.52 36.40
C GLN A 4 50.68 49.25 35.60
N ALA A 5 49.99 48.32 36.25
CA ALA A 5 49.44 47.15 35.58
C ALA A 5 48.08 47.50 34.96
N VAL A 6 47.93 47.29 33.65
CA VAL A 6 46.69 47.42 32.91
C VAL A 6 45.95 46.06 32.90
N LEU A 7 44.83 45.99 33.57
CA LEU A 7 43.93 44.80 33.52
C LEU A 7 43.09 44.90 32.23
N ALA A 8 43.30 43.94 31.33
CA ALA A 8 42.45 43.79 30.16
C ALA A 8 41.28 42.87 30.50
N THR A 9 40.06 43.37 30.54
CA THR A 9 38.82 42.61 30.76
C THR A 9 38.30 42.08 29.41
N THR A 10 38.47 40.80 29.20
CA THR A 10 37.93 40.09 28.00
C THR A 10 36.43 39.80 28.22
N LEU A 11 35.54 40.48 27.51
CA LEU A 11 34.12 40.16 27.47
C LEU A 11 33.93 38.91 26.59
N LEU A 12 33.53 37.79 27.20
CA LEU A 12 33.04 36.61 26.47
C LEU A 12 31.58 36.87 26.04
N LEU A 13 31.34 37.14 24.76
CA LEU A 13 30.00 37.11 24.17
C LEU A 13 29.58 35.62 23.99
N THR A 14 28.74 35.12 24.86
CA THR A 14 28.02 33.85 24.65
C THR A 14 26.89 34.11 23.67
N ALA A 15 27.05 33.72 22.41
CA ALA A 15 25.99 33.69 21.44
C ALA A 15 24.97 32.61 21.87
N LEU A 16 23.83 33.01 22.39
CA LEU A 16 22.66 32.14 22.56
C LEU A 16 22.19 31.75 21.14
N ALA A 17 22.47 30.51 20.76
CA ALA A 17 21.85 29.93 19.55
C ALA A 17 20.33 29.89 19.79
N ALA A 18 19.59 30.68 19.03
CA ALA A 18 18.13 30.58 19.00
C ALA A 18 17.75 29.14 18.64
N PRO A 19 16.75 28.53 19.30
CA PRO A 19 16.28 27.20 18.91
C PRO A 19 15.79 27.30 17.47
N ALA A 20 16.34 26.47 16.58
CA ALA A 20 15.86 26.36 15.22
C ALA A 20 14.36 26.05 15.30
N LEU A 21 13.53 26.91 14.73
CA LEU A 21 12.10 26.67 14.61
C LEU A 21 11.93 25.30 13.94
N ALA A 22 11.35 24.35 14.65
CA ALA A 22 11.06 23.04 14.09
C ALA A 22 10.19 23.25 12.85
N GLY A 23 10.62 22.72 11.70
CA GLY A 23 9.88 22.82 10.44
C GLY A 23 8.51 22.17 10.57
N PRO A 24 7.62 22.35 9.58
CA PRO A 24 6.26 21.81 9.64
C PRO A 24 6.20 20.27 9.58
N TYR A 25 7.31 19.62 9.24
CA TYR A 25 7.41 18.18 9.10
C TYR A 25 8.26 17.56 10.20
N SER A 26 7.83 16.39 10.67
CA SER A 26 8.64 15.58 11.59
C SER A 26 8.52 14.09 11.26
N ALA A 27 9.61 13.35 11.49
CA ALA A 27 9.65 11.90 11.45
C ALA A 27 10.25 11.40 12.74
N ARG A 28 9.53 10.56 13.48
CA ARG A 28 10.00 10.03 14.78
C ARG A 28 9.60 8.57 14.94
N ARG A 29 10.40 7.82 15.69
CA ARG A 29 10.09 6.44 16.07
C ARG A 29 9.87 6.35 17.57
N VAL A 30 8.79 5.68 17.97
CA VAL A 30 8.50 5.34 19.37
C VAL A 30 8.22 3.84 19.41
N GLY A 31 9.14 3.10 20.02
CA GLY A 31 9.08 1.64 19.97
C GLY A 31 9.20 1.11 18.53
N ASP A 32 8.18 0.39 18.09
CA ASP A 32 8.08 -0.17 16.74
C ASP A 32 7.16 0.66 15.80
N VAL A 33 6.68 1.81 16.27
CA VAL A 33 5.86 2.74 15.49
C VAL A 33 6.70 3.89 14.96
N VAL A 34 6.65 4.11 13.66
CA VAL A 34 7.15 5.33 13.01
C VAL A 34 5.98 6.27 12.79
N ARG A 35 6.16 7.54 13.16
CA ARG A 35 5.18 8.60 12.96
C ARG A 35 5.77 9.70 12.09
N LEU A 36 5.10 9.97 10.97
CA LEU A 36 5.35 11.11 10.09
C LEU A 36 4.25 12.15 10.34
N GLU A 37 4.62 13.41 10.43
CA GLU A 37 3.68 14.50 10.76
C GLU A 37 3.88 15.71 9.85
N ASP A 38 2.78 16.26 9.37
CA ASP A 38 2.66 17.55 8.69
C ASP A 38 1.72 18.44 9.52
N THR A 39 2.30 19.36 10.30
CA THR A 39 1.55 20.22 11.21
C THR A 39 0.73 21.28 10.48
N GLN A 40 1.16 21.73 9.29
CA GLN A 40 0.41 22.70 8.49
C GLN A 40 -0.88 22.12 7.94
N ARG A 41 -0.85 20.86 7.51
CA ARG A 41 -2.03 20.12 7.01
C ARG A 41 -2.73 19.33 8.10
N GLN A 42 -2.22 19.35 9.34
CA GLN A 42 -2.73 18.55 10.46
C GLN A 42 -2.90 17.08 10.07
N THR A 43 -1.87 16.55 9.38
CA THR A 43 -1.86 15.17 8.89
C THR A 43 -0.79 14.37 9.61
N VAL A 44 -1.17 13.18 10.06
CA VAL A 44 -0.29 12.22 10.75
C VAL A 44 -0.40 10.88 10.07
N VAL A 45 0.74 10.26 9.78
CA VAL A 45 0.83 8.89 9.27
C VAL A 45 1.61 8.05 10.26
N SER A 46 1.06 6.92 10.68
CA SER A 46 1.71 5.99 11.62
C SER A 46 1.88 4.61 10.98
N ILE A 47 3.11 4.09 11.04
CA ILE A 47 3.53 2.82 10.44
C ILE A 47 4.02 1.89 11.55
N LEU A 48 3.49 0.68 11.63
CA LEU A 48 3.93 -0.37 12.52
C LEU A 48 5.00 -1.22 11.81
N SER A 49 6.27 -1.02 12.16
CA SER A 49 7.39 -1.67 11.48
C SER A 49 7.57 -3.15 11.85
N SER A 50 7.07 -3.58 13.01
CA SER A 50 7.22 -4.95 13.53
C SER A 50 6.24 -5.97 12.96
N VAL A 51 5.15 -5.54 12.30
CA VAL A 51 4.16 -6.42 11.67
C VAL A 51 3.84 -5.88 10.28
N GLY A 52 4.37 -6.54 9.25
CA GLY A 52 4.08 -6.22 7.85
C GLY A 52 4.52 -4.85 7.36
N ASN A 53 5.21 -4.03 8.17
CA ASN A 53 5.49 -2.61 7.88
C ASN A 53 4.19 -1.85 7.52
N VAL A 54 3.10 -2.18 8.21
CA VAL A 54 1.76 -1.71 7.87
C VAL A 54 1.53 -0.27 8.30
N THR A 55 1.04 0.58 7.38
CA THR A 55 0.48 1.88 7.74
C THR A 55 -0.91 1.66 8.32
N PHE A 56 -1.08 1.88 9.61
CA PHE A 56 -2.36 1.63 10.30
C PHE A 56 -3.16 2.90 10.55
N GLU A 57 -2.54 4.04 10.43
CA GLU A 57 -3.15 5.34 10.67
C GLU A 57 -2.68 6.34 9.62
N MET A 58 -3.65 7.04 9.01
CA MET A 58 -3.47 8.31 8.33
C MET A 58 -4.57 9.23 8.82
N LYS A 59 -4.26 10.05 9.81
CA LYS A 59 -5.20 11.03 10.37
C LYS A 59 -5.08 12.36 9.66
N VAL A 60 -6.21 12.91 9.25
CA VAL A 60 -6.34 14.28 8.73
C VAL A 60 -7.26 15.03 9.66
N LYS A 61 -6.75 16.08 10.29
CA LYS A 61 -7.47 16.83 11.34
C LYS A 61 -8.11 15.92 12.41
N GLY A 62 -7.34 14.90 12.83
CA GLY A 62 -7.75 13.93 13.84
C GLY A 62 -8.61 12.77 13.37
N GLN A 63 -9.08 12.75 12.11
CA GLN A 63 -9.94 11.71 11.56
C GLN A 63 -9.11 10.69 10.75
N ASN A 64 -9.18 9.41 11.14
CA ASN A 64 -8.43 8.35 10.43
C ASN A 64 -9.14 7.97 9.12
N VAL A 65 -8.47 8.16 7.99
CA VAL A 65 -8.98 7.79 6.66
C VAL A 65 -8.75 6.31 6.33
N LEU A 66 -8.01 5.61 7.19
CA LEU A 66 -7.82 4.17 7.11
C LEU A 66 -8.72 3.45 8.11
N ARG A 67 -9.36 2.36 7.66
CA ARG A 67 -10.07 1.48 8.59
C ARG A 67 -9.07 0.77 9.50
N TRP A 68 -9.29 0.91 10.81
CA TRP A 68 -8.50 0.24 11.84
C TRP A 68 -9.41 -0.21 12.98
N PRO A 69 -9.91 -1.47 12.95
CA PRO A 69 -10.95 -1.94 13.87
C PRO A 69 -10.41 -2.48 15.20
N TYR A 70 -9.16 -2.19 15.53
CA TYR A 70 -8.50 -2.68 16.74
C TYR A 70 -8.53 -1.63 17.84
N ALA A 71 -8.73 -2.08 19.07
CA ALA A 71 -8.73 -1.22 20.26
C ALA A 71 -7.31 -0.72 20.60
N SER A 72 -6.29 -1.54 20.32
CA SER A 72 -4.88 -1.20 20.54
C SER A 72 -3.97 -1.89 19.50
N LEU A 73 -2.69 -1.47 19.46
CA LEU A 73 -1.69 -2.16 18.65
C LEU A 73 -1.37 -3.57 19.19
N GLU A 74 -1.45 -3.79 20.48
CA GLU A 74 -1.27 -5.09 21.11
C GLU A 74 -2.38 -6.06 20.72
N ASP A 75 -3.63 -5.57 20.63
CA ASP A 75 -4.75 -6.37 20.11
C ASP A 75 -4.48 -6.80 18.66
N PHE A 76 -4.02 -5.87 17.81
CA PHE A 76 -3.62 -6.20 16.44
C PHE A 76 -2.45 -7.21 16.39
N LYS A 77 -1.38 -6.98 17.16
CA LYS A 77 -0.19 -7.85 17.18
C LYS A 77 -0.52 -9.27 17.63
N SER A 78 -1.52 -9.42 18.50
CA SER A 78 -1.95 -10.75 18.99
C SER A 78 -2.72 -11.55 17.93
N ARG A 79 -3.40 -10.86 17.00
CA ARG A 79 -4.23 -11.45 15.94
C ARG A 79 -4.17 -10.60 14.68
N PRO A 80 -3.00 -10.53 14.00
CA PRO A 80 -2.85 -9.67 12.85
C PRO A 80 -3.74 -10.15 11.69
N ALA A 81 -4.44 -9.19 11.06
CA ALA A 81 -5.23 -9.39 9.86
C ALA A 81 -5.06 -8.20 8.91
N LEU A 82 -5.49 -8.34 7.66
CA LEU A 82 -5.37 -7.27 6.67
C LEU A 82 -6.24 -6.07 7.08
N ASN A 83 -5.62 -4.96 7.41
CA ASN A 83 -6.22 -3.65 7.69
C ASN A 83 -5.16 -2.55 7.51
N GLY A 84 -5.57 -1.28 7.44
CA GLY A 84 -4.64 -0.20 7.12
C GLY A 84 -4.17 -0.29 5.67
N ILE A 85 -2.86 -0.28 5.43
CA ILE A 85 -2.24 -0.41 4.10
C ILE A 85 -1.25 -1.58 4.11
N PRO A 86 -1.71 -2.85 4.10
CA PRO A 86 -0.81 -3.99 4.06
C PRO A 86 -0.18 -4.17 2.67
N PHE A 87 1.09 -4.53 2.65
CA PHE A 87 1.80 -4.98 1.45
C PHE A 87 1.50 -6.45 1.17
N LEU A 88 1.26 -6.78 -0.09
CA LEU A 88 0.98 -8.13 -0.57
C LEU A 88 2.16 -8.65 -1.41
N GLY A 89 2.80 -9.69 -0.94
CA GLY A 89 3.96 -10.27 -1.60
C GLY A 89 4.26 -11.70 -1.15
N PRO A 90 4.98 -12.48 -1.98
CA PRO A 90 5.53 -12.17 -3.29
C PRO A 90 4.50 -12.13 -4.43
N TRP A 91 3.22 -12.43 -4.16
CA TRP A 91 2.09 -12.17 -5.07
C TRP A 91 0.94 -11.53 -4.32
N ALA A 92 0.16 -10.73 -5.04
CA ALA A 92 -1.09 -10.16 -4.57
C ALA A 92 -2.27 -11.00 -5.05
N ASN A 93 -3.34 -11.00 -4.25
CA ASN A 93 -4.57 -11.72 -4.51
C ASN A 93 -4.38 -13.25 -4.66
N ARG A 94 -5.27 -13.97 -5.35
CA ARG A 94 -5.37 -15.42 -5.40
C ARG A 94 -4.48 -16.04 -6.47
N LEU A 95 -4.07 -17.30 -6.24
CA LEU A 95 -3.54 -18.17 -7.28
C LEU A 95 -4.58 -19.27 -7.58
N ASP A 96 -4.78 -19.58 -8.86
CA ASP A 96 -5.72 -20.62 -9.34
C ASP A 96 -5.30 -22.02 -8.86
N GLU A 97 -4.00 -22.27 -8.86
CA GLU A 97 -3.39 -23.52 -8.41
C GLU A 97 -2.64 -23.30 -7.08
N GLN A 98 -2.30 -24.39 -6.38
CA GLN A 98 -1.33 -24.35 -5.27
C GLN A 98 0.10 -24.29 -5.82
N ALA A 99 0.28 -23.48 -6.88
CA ALA A 99 1.53 -23.29 -7.60
C ALA A 99 1.48 -22.01 -8.43
N PHE A 100 2.64 -21.59 -8.90
CA PHE A 100 2.78 -20.58 -9.94
C PHE A 100 3.81 -21.01 -10.99
N TYR A 101 3.79 -20.35 -12.16
CA TYR A 101 4.71 -20.60 -13.25
C TYR A 101 5.60 -19.38 -13.50
N ALA A 102 6.88 -19.61 -13.72
CA ALA A 102 7.85 -18.61 -14.11
C ALA A 102 8.98 -19.25 -14.90
N ASN A 103 9.48 -18.58 -15.95
CA ASN A 103 10.60 -19.04 -16.78
C ASN A 103 10.45 -20.49 -17.30
N GLY A 104 9.21 -20.88 -17.67
CA GLY A 104 8.90 -22.22 -18.16
C GLY A 104 8.88 -23.32 -17.08
N LYS A 105 9.02 -22.96 -15.79
CA LYS A 105 9.01 -23.90 -14.65
C LYS A 105 7.77 -23.73 -13.81
N ARG A 106 7.30 -24.82 -13.20
CA ARG A 106 6.22 -24.82 -12.19
C ARG A 106 6.82 -24.88 -10.79
N TYR A 107 6.35 -23.97 -9.92
CA TYR A 107 6.76 -23.88 -8.52
C TYR A 107 5.56 -24.15 -7.64
N ALA A 108 5.57 -25.32 -6.94
CA ALA A 108 4.51 -25.68 -6.01
C ALA A 108 4.60 -24.83 -4.74
N PHE A 109 3.46 -24.37 -4.24
CA PHE A 109 3.34 -23.62 -3.01
C PHE A 109 3.12 -24.58 -1.82
N ASP A 110 3.86 -24.36 -0.73
CA ASP A 110 3.64 -25.03 0.55
C ASP A 110 2.50 -24.33 1.30
N MET A 111 1.33 -24.94 1.33
CA MET A 111 0.12 -24.37 1.92
C MET A 111 0.21 -24.15 3.43
N SER A 112 1.26 -24.60 4.10
CA SER A 112 1.54 -24.28 5.50
C SER A 112 2.17 -22.90 5.69
N LEU A 113 2.63 -22.25 4.59
CA LEU A 113 3.21 -20.91 4.56
C LEU A 113 2.20 -19.91 3.98
N GLY A 114 2.04 -18.76 4.65
CA GLY A 114 1.24 -17.66 4.16
C GLY A 114 -0.25 -17.83 4.30
N ASN A 115 -0.96 -17.00 3.55
CA ASN A 115 -2.41 -16.92 3.63
C ASN A 115 -3.08 -17.91 2.69
N VAL A 116 -4.11 -18.57 3.18
CA VAL A 116 -4.95 -19.48 2.37
C VAL A 116 -6.42 -19.18 2.63
N ARG A 117 -7.25 -19.35 1.61
CA ARG A 117 -8.71 -19.35 1.72
C ARG A 117 -9.22 -20.70 1.20
N GLY A 118 -9.48 -21.61 2.11
CA GLY A 118 -9.71 -23.02 1.76
C GLY A 118 -8.47 -23.64 1.12
N ALA A 119 -8.58 -24.08 -0.14
CA ALA A 119 -7.48 -24.65 -0.91
C ALA A 119 -6.72 -23.64 -1.77
N ILE A 120 -7.07 -22.34 -1.68
CA ILE A 120 -6.54 -21.28 -2.57
C ILE A 120 -5.50 -20.46 -1.83
N PRO A 121 -4.24 -20.38 -2.31
CA PRO A 121 -3.25 -19.44 -1.83
C PRO A 121 -3.69 -18.01 -2.13
N ILE A 122 -3.55 -17.08 -1.16
CA ILE A 122 -3.98 -15.70 -1.32
C ILE A 122 -3.00 -14.73 -0.64
N HIS A 123 -2.63 -13.64 -1.31
CA HIS A 123 -1.84 -12.53 -0.80
C HIS A 123 -0.41 -12.86 -0.35
N GLY A 124 0.15 -13.97 -0.83
CA GLY A 124 1.49 -14.41 -0.43
C GLY A 124 1.64 -14.57 1.08
N PHE A 125 2.81 -14.24 1.63
CA PHE A 125 3.14 -14.48 3.04
C PHE A 125 3.94 -13.32 3.69
N LEU A 126 3.99 -12.15 3.06
CA LEU A 126 4.80 -11.02 3.56
C LEU A 126 3.98 -9.98 4.36
N SER A 127 2.64 -10.04 4.35
CA SER A 127 1.79 -9.01 4.93
C SER A 127 1.87 -8.89 6.46
N GLN A 128 2.42 -9.89 7.15
CA GLN A 128 2.51 -9.91 8.61
C GLN A 128 3.94 -10.12 9.11
N THR A 129 4.94 -10.19 8.22
CA THR A 129 6.31 -10.44 8.64
C THR A 129 6.92 -9.29 9.44
N GLY A 130 7.72 -9.63 10.46
CA GLY A 130 8.51 -8.68 11.24
C GLY A 130 9.89 -8.37 10.65
N GLU A 131 10.24 -8.92 9.48
CA GLU A 131 11.61 -8.86 8.91
C GLU A 131 11.94 -7.51 8.24
N TRP A 132 11.04 -6.55 8.31
CA TRP A 132 11.27 -5.21 7.80
C TRP A 132 12.24 -4.43 8.67
N ARG A 133 13.24 -3.79 8.05
CA ARG A 133 14.23 -2.93 8.73
C ARG A 133 14.09 -1.50 8.23
N ILE A 134 13.99 -0.54 9.13
CA ILE A 134 14.10 0.88 8.77
C ILE A 134 15.54 1.16 8.37
N ILE A 135 15.75 1.63 7.13
CA ILE A 135 17.08 1.97 6.58
C ILE A 135 17.28 3.48 6.47
N GLU A 136 16.18 4.25 6.44
CA GLU A 136 16.23 5.70 6.42
C GLU A 136 14.97 6.27 7.11
N MET A 137 15.13 7.32 7.89
CA MET A 137 14.02 8.09 8.45
C MET A 137 14.48 9.54 8.62
N ASN A 138 13.77 10.48 8.02
CA ASN A 138 14.14 11.88 8.07
C ASN A 138 12.94 12.81 7.82
N ALA A 139 13.13 14.11 8.08
CA ALA A 139 12.23 15.18 7.70
C ALA A 139 13.03 16.41 7.33
N ASP A 140 12.52 17.16 6.36
CA ASP A 140 13.05 18.46 5.94
C ASP A 140 11.95 19.53 5.94
N GLY A 141 12.23 20.72 5.42
CA GLY A 141 11.25 21.81 5.33
C GLY A 141 10.08 21.53 4.36
N ARG A 142 10.08 20.40 3.63
CA ARG A 142 9.11 20.09 2.58
C ARG A 142 8.38 18.76 2.76
N SER A 143 8.94 17.82 3.51
CA SER A 143 8.37 16.49 3.69
C SER A 143 8.94 15.75 4.89
N ALA A 144 8.24 14.71 5.35
CA ALA A 144 8.75 13.69 6.26
C ALA A 144 8.69 12.31 5.59
N TRP A 145 9.69 11.45 5.80
CA TRP A 145 9.70 10.13 5.19
C TRP A 145 10.38 9.06 6.04
N VAL A 146 10.03 7.82 5.75
CA VAL A 146 10.71 6.62 6.24
C VAL A 146 10.83 5.62 5.10
N THR A 147 11.99 5.00 4.96
CA THR A 147 12.23 3.87 4.06
C THR A 147 12.50 2.62 4.89
N SER A 148 11.71 1.60 4.65
CA SER A 148 11.88 0.26 5.22
C SER A 148 12.30 -0.71 4.13
N ARG A 149 13.18 -1.66 4.46
CA ARG A 149 13.70 -2.68 3.53
C ARG A 149 13.47 -4.08 4.07
N LEU A 150 13.05 -4.96 3.19
CA LEU A 150 12.93 -6.41 3.39
C LEU A 150 13.98 -7.12 2.53
N ASP A 151 14.87 -7.87 3.17
CA ASP A 151 15.87 -8.70 2.49
C ASP A 151 15.29 -10.12 2.31
N PHE A 152 14.45 -10.32 1.29
CA PHE A 152 13.75 -11.59 1.03
C PHE A 152 14.73 -12.77 0.92
N PHE A 153 15.87 -12.56 0.27
CA PHE A 153 16.90 -13.57 0.06
C PHE A 153 17.50 -14.13 1.34
N LYS A 154 17.33 -13.46 2.48
CA LYS A 154 17.84 -13.92 3.79
C LYS A 154 16.91 -14.91 4.48
N GLN A 155 15.75 -15.20 3.90
CA GLN A 155 14.74 -16.07 4.49
C GLN A 155 14.64 -17.39 3.68
N PRO A 156 15.35 -18.48 4.10
CA PRO A 156 15.41 -19.72 3.32
C PRO A 156 14.03 -20.34 3.06
N ALA A 157 13.10 -20.23 4.04
CA ALA A 157 11.74 -20.73 3.89
C ALA A 157 10.97 -20.00 2.77
N TRP A 158 11.19 -18.69 2.62
CA TRP A 158 10.55 -17.90 1.55
C TRP A 158 11.17 -18.18 0.19
N VAL A 159 12.51 -18.23 0.14
CA VAL A 159 13.25 -18.54 -1.11
C VAL A 159 12.88 -19.94 -1.61
N LYS A 160 12.59 -20.89 -0.73
CA LYS A 160 12.09 -22.22 -1.13
C LYS A 160 10.73 -22.14 -1.83
N GLN A 161 9.86 -21.19 -1.44
CA GLN A 161 8.53 -21.01 -2.00
C GLN A 161 8.52 -20.13 -3.26
N PHE A 162 9.35 -19.09 -3.26
CA PHE A 162 9.49 -18.15 -4.37
C PHE A 162 10.99 -17.96 -4.67
N PRO A 163 11.61 -18.79 -5.52
CA PRO A 163 13.06 -18.96 -5.62
C PRO A 163 13.75 -17.85 -6.42
N PHE A 164 13.40 -16.62 -6.13
CA PHE A 164 14.03 -15.42 -6.69
C PHE A 164 14.60 -14.58 -5.56
N ALA A 165 15.92 -14.56 -5.40
CA ALA A 165 16.59 -13.70 -4.44
C ALA A 165 16.32 -12.24 -4.80
N HIS A 166 15.74 -11.47 -3.87
CA HIS A 166 15.41 -10.06 -4.11
C HIS A 166 15.34 -9.27 -2.81
N THR A 167 15.29 -7.96 -2.96
CA THR A 167 15.00 -7.03 -1.86
C THR A 167 13.78 -6.18 -2.22
N ILE A 168 13.05 -5.77 -1.21
CA ILE A 168 11.91 -4.87 -1.35
C ILE A 168 12.16 -3.66 -0.45
N GLU A 169 12.05 -2.46 -1.00
CA GLU A 169 12.08 -1.21 -0.23
C GLU A 169 10.75 -0.49 -0.38
N ILE A 170 10.19 -0.04 0.75
CA ILE A 170 8.98 0.78 0.77
C ILE A 170 9.31 2.09 1.45
N THR A 171 9.13 3.20 0.71
CA THR A 171 9.24 4.55 1.24
C THR A 171 7.86 5.15 1.43
N HIS A 172 7.53 5.50 2.67
CA HIS A 172 6.37 6.32 3.00
C HIS A 172 6.85 7.76 3.11
N ARG A 173 6.29 8.66 2.30
CA ARG A 173 6.59 10.10 2.31
C ARG A 173 5.31 10.90 2.50
N LEU A 174 5.31 11.76 3.51
CA LEU A 174 4.23 12.71 3.78
C LEU A 174 4.66 14.10 3.32
N GLN A 175 3.91 14.68 2.40
CA GLN A 175 4.15 16.01 1.83
C GLN A 175 2.83 16.70 1.52
N GLU A 176 2.61 17.91 2.00
CA GLU A 176 1.39 18.71 1.76
C GLU A 176 0.09 17.94 2.09
N GLY A 177 0.12 17.14 3.16
CA GLY A 177 -1.01 16.30 3.58
C GLY A 177 -1.23 15.06 2.71
N VAL A 178 -0.41 14.81 1.69
CA VAL A 178 -0.47 13.66 0.79
C VAL A 178 0.52 12.59 1.25
N LEU A 179 0.05 11.36 1.37
CA LEU A 179 0.91 10.20 1.58
C LEU A 179 1.28 9.57 0.23
N GLN A 180 2.56 9.56 -0.10
CA GLN A 180 3.13 8.73 -1.16
C GLN A 180 3.66 7.43 -0.56
N VAL A 181 3.32 6.31 -1.17
CA VAL A 181 3.94 5.00 -0.92
C VAL A 181 4.68 4.58 -2.18
N ARG A 182 6.02 4.59 -2.11
CA ARG A 182 6.89 4.16 -3.21
C ARG A 182 7.46 2.79 -2.88
N THR A 183 7.35 1.87 -3.81
CA THR A 183 7.90 0.52 -3.71
C THR A 183 9.01 0.34 -4.72
N MET A 184 10.13 -0.22 -4.30
CA MET A 184 11.24 -0.62 -5.15
C MET A 184 11.57 -2.10 -4.91
N VAL A 185 11.72 -2.87 -5.97
CA VAL A 185 12.07 -4.30 -5.93
C VAL A 185 13.31 -4.51 -6.76
N SER A 186 14.38 -5.04 -6.15
CA SER A 186 15.65 -5.33 -6.83
C SER A 186 15.86 -6.84 -6.91
N ASN A 187 15.94 -7.36 -8.13
CA ASN A 187 16.19 -8.78 -8.39
C ASN A 187 17.69 -9.08 -8.28
N LEU A 188 18.05 -9.95 -7.34
CA LEU A 188 19.40 -10.42 -7.08
C LEU A 188 19.62 -11.84 -7.62
N SER A 189 18.61 -12.45 -8.24
CA SER A 189 18.72 -13.78 -8.84
C SER A 189 19.29 -13.73 -10.26
N ALA A 190 19.73 -14.87 -10.77
CA ALA A 190 20.25 -15.02 -12.12
C ALA A 190 19.16 -15.15 -13.20
N GLU A 191 17.88 -15.27 -12.80
CA GLU A 191 16.75 -15.42 -13.73
C GLU A 191 15.82 -14.21 -13.65
N PRO A 192 15.06 -13.88 -14.72
CA PRO A 192 13.99 -12.89 -14.66
C PRO A 192 12.96 -13.26 -13.58
N MET A 193 12.67 -12.35 -12.68
CA MET A 193 11.72 -12.55 -11.59
C MET A 193 10.34 -12.04 -12.00
N PRO A 194 9.28 -12.86 -11.98
CA PRO A 194 7.92 -12.39 -12.23
C PRO A 194 7.47 -11.46 -11.12
N LEU A 195 6.71 -10.41 -11.44
CA LEU A 195 6.27 -9.41 -10.50
C LEU A 195 4.75 -9.37 -10.44
N ALA A 196 4.20 -9.82 -9.31
CA ALA A 196 2.77 -9.88 -9.04
C ALA A 196 2.39 -9.30 -7.67
N ILE A 197 3.20 -8.38 -7.14
CA ILE A 197 2.98 -7.72 -5.86
C ILE A 197 1.84 -6.70 -5.91
N GLY A 198 1.35 -6.27 -4.73
CA GLY A 198 0.35 -5.23 -4.59
C GLY A 198 0.21 -4.71 -3.17
N PHE A 199 -0.80 -3.88 -2.96
CA PHE A 199 -1.24 -3.42 -1.65
C PHE A 199 -2.75 -3.61 -1.51
N HIS A 200 -3.21 -3.71 -0.26
CA HIS A 200 -4.64 -3.87 0.05
C HIS A 200 -5.11 -2.80 1.05
N PRO A 201 -5.07 -1.51 0.66
CA PRO A 201 -5.46 -0.43 1.55
C PRO A 201 -6.95 -0.47 1.87
N TYR A 202 -7.29 -0.32 3.15
CA TYR A 202 -8.66 -0.23 3.64
C TYR A 202 -9.00 1.22 3.93
N PHE A 203 -9.79 1.85 3.06
CA PHE A 203 -10.19 3.24 3.17
C PHE A 203 -11.57 3.42 3.79
N GLN A 204 -11.75 4.56 4.46
CA GLN A 204 -13.04 5.04 4.95
C GLN A 204 -13.09 6.57 4.89
N VAL A 205 -14.29 7.11 4.80
CA VAL A 205 -14.62 8.49 5.16
C VAL A 205 -15.55 8.46 6.36
N THR A 206 -15.48 9.48 7.21
CA THR A 206 -16.15 9.48 8.53
C THR A 206 -17.36 10.38 8.61
N ASP A 207 -17.64 11.12 7.53
CA ASP A 207 -18.76 12.07 7.42
C ASP A 207 -20.06 11.44 6.91
N SER A 208 -20.03 10.16 6.55
CA SER A 208 -21.18 9.42 6.01
C SER A 208 -20.94 7.91 6.11
N THR A 209 -21.99 7.12 5.88
CA THR A 209 -21.90 5.65 5.81
C THR A 209 -21.64 5.16 4.39
N ARG A 210 -21.21 3.90 4.25
CA ARG A 210 -20.92 3.27 2.96
C ARG A 210 -22.07 3.40 1.95
N ASP A 211 -23.31 3.31 2.40
CA ASP A 211 -24.49 3.40 1.54
C ASP A 211 -24.71 4.80 0.93
N GLN A 212 -24.04 5.80 1.47
CA GLN A 212 -24.05 7.18 0.98
C GLN A 212 -22.80 7.51 0.16
N TRP A 213 -21.85 6.57 0.07
CA TRP A 213 -20.62 6.81 -0.67
C TRP A 213 -20.83 6.64 -2.17
N THR A 214 -20.04 7.39 -2.92
CA THR A 214 -19.87 7.19 -4.35
C THR A 214 -18.39 6.98 -4.66
N ILE A 215 -18.10 6.21 -5.72
CA ILE A 215 -16.74 6.02 -6.22
C ILE A 215 -16.65 6.45 -7.68
N SER A 216 -15.44 6.80 -8.11
CA SER A 216 -15.07 6.94 -9.51
C SER A 216 -13.97 5.93 -9.82
N VAL A 217 -14.20 5.07 -10.81
CA VAL A 217 -13.28 3.99 -11.18
C VAL A 217 -12.63 4.31 -12.52
N PRO A 218 -11.31 4.49 -12.59
CA PRO A 218 -10.60 4.87 -13.81
C PRO A 218 -10.23 3.63 -14.65
N ALA A 219 -11.21 2.84 -15.07
CA ALA A 219 -10.98 1.63 -15.87
C ALA A 219 -11.93 1.59 -17.07
N ARG A 220 -11.54 0.89 -18.13
CA ARG A 220 -12.41 0.57 -19.27
C ARG A 220 -12.91 -0.86 -19.22
N THR A 221 -12.17 -1.76 -18.56
CA THR A 221 -12.51 -3.18 -18.53
C THR A 221 -12.56 -3.72 -17.12
N ARG A 222 -13.39 -4.73 -16.94
CA ARG A 222 -13.43 -5.63 -15.78
C ARG A 222 -13.06 -7.05 -16.23
N TRP A 223 -12.25 -7.73 -15.48
CA TRP A 223 -11.96 -9.15 -15.70
C TRP A 223 -13.14 -10.00 -15.25
N ILE A 224 -13.57 -10.94 -16.10
CA ILE A 224 -14.60 -11.91 -15.76
C ILE A 224 -14.00 -12.93 -14.78
N LEU A 225 -14.63 -13.09 -13.63
CA LEU A 225 -14.14 -13.95 -12.55
C LEU A 225 -14.90 -15.28 -12.54
N ALA A 226 -14.18 -16.39 -12.37
CA ALA A 226 -14.74 -17.69 -12.04
C ALA A 226 -15.30 -17.67 -10.59
N PRO A 227 -16.07 -18.70 -10.17
CA PRO A 227 -16.64 -18.75 -8.81
C PRO A 227 -15.62 -18.66 -7.68
N ASN A 228 -14.38 -19.08 -7.90
CA ASN A 228 -13.25 -18.95 -6.96
C ASN A 228 -12.61 -17.54 -6.96
N LYS A 229 -13.19 -16.58 -7.69
CA LYS A 229 -12.72 -15.20 -7.84
C LYS A 229 -11.37 -15.07 -8.56
N VAL A 230 -10.98 -16.05 -9.35
CA VAL A 230 -9.82 -15.99 -10.25
C VAL A 230 -10.30 -15.55 -11.64
N PRO A 231 -9.60 -14.66 -12.36
CA PRO A 231 -9.98 -14.27 -13.71
C PRO A 231 -9.98 -15.46 -14.69
N THR A 232 -10.98 -15.51 -15.56
CA THR A 232 -11.09 -16.57 -16.61
C THR A 232 -10.13 -16.36 -17.78
N GLY A 233 -9.51 -15.18 -17.88
CA GLY A 233 -8.75 -14.72 -19.05
C GLY A 233 -9.57 -13.81 -19.97
N GLU A 234 -10.86 -13.66 -19.73
CA GLU A 234 -11.75 -12.79 -20.49
C GLU A 234 -12.03 -11.48 -19.75
N THR A 235 -12.35 -10.44 -20.49
CA THR A 235 -12.74 -9.12 -19.99
C THR A 235 -14.07 -8.68 -20.60
N GLU A 236 -14.74 -7.79 -19.89
CA GLU A 236 -15.92 -7.09 -20.39
C GLU A 236 -15.79 -5.59 -20.13
N PRO A 237 -16.55 -4.73 -20.85
CA PRO A 237 -16.64 -3.30 -20.56
C PRO A 237 -17.10 -3.08 -19.11
N ILE A 238 -16.45 -2.13 -18.41
CA ILE A 238 -16.79 -1.80 -17.00
C ILE A 238 -18.25 -1.35 -16.86
N GLU A 239 -18.82 -0.75 -17.91
CA GLU A 239 -20.19 -0.25 -17.94
C GLU A 239 -21.24 -1.34 -17.73
N ARG A 240 -20.90 -2.63 -17.93
CA ARG A 240 -21.77 -3.75 -17.59
C ARG A 240 -22.04 -3.88 -16.09
N LEU A 241 -21.06 -3.55 -15.26
CA LEU A 241 -21.19 -3.54 -13.80
C LEU A 241 -21.54 -2.15 -13.29
N MET A 242 -20.92 -1.13 -13.87
CA MET A 242 -20.98 0.28 -13.45
C MET A 242 -21.32 1.14 -14.65
N PRO A 243 -22.63 1.38 -14.96
CA PRO A 243 -23.03 2.13 -16.14
C PRO A 243 -22.44 3.54 -16.24
N GLU A 244 -22.17 4.17 -15.08
CA GLU A 244 -21.50 5.47 -14.98
C GLU A 244 -20.23 5.34 -14.13
N PRO A 245 -19.10 4.82 -14.64
CA PRO A 245 -17.92 4.51 -13.83
C PRO A 245 -17.32 5.72 -13.09
N ARG A 246 -17.66 6.93 -13.50
CA ARG A 246 -17.19 8.18 -12.86
C ARG A 246 -18.00 8.59 -11.63
N LYS A 247 -19.16 7.99 -11.40
CA LYS A 247 -20.06 8.32 -10.27
C LYS A 247 -20.92 7.11 -9.90
N VAL A 248 -20.30 6.16 -9.24
CA VAL A 248 -20.93 4.88 -8.89
C VAL A 248 -21.39 4.90 -7.43
N PRO A 249 -22.71 4.86 -7.13
CA PRO A 249 -23.19 4.66 -5.76
C PRO A 249 -22.79 3.28 -5.24
N LEU A 250 -22.28 3.19 -3.99
CA LEU A 250 -21.88 1.92 -3.40
C LEU A 250 -23.02 1.12 -2.77
N LYS A 251 -24.15 1.74 -2.50
CA LYS A 251 -25.25 1.18 -1.72
C LYS A 251 -25.61 -0.27 -2.11
N ASP A 252 -25.75 -0.53 -3.42
CA ASP A 252 -26.25 -1.79 -3.95
C ASP A 252 -25.15 -2.68 -4.55
N LEU A 253 -23.87 -2.31 -4.38
CA LEU A 253 -22.75 -3.04 -4.93
C LEU A 253 -22.07 -3.93 -3.88
N ASP A 254 -21.81 -5.18 -4.26
CA ASP A 254 -20.94 -6.11 -3.57
C ASP A 254 -19.72 -6.34 -4.45
N LEU A 255 -18.59 -5.73 -4.08
CA LEU A 255 -17.39 -5.68 -4.93
C LEU A 255 -16.28 -6.57 -4.38
N ASP A 256 -15.76 -7.44 -5.22
CA ASP A 256 -14.50 -8.18 -5.12
C ASP A 256 -14.01 -8.43 -6.56
N ASP A 257 -13.69 -7.32 -7.27
CA ASP A 257 -13.55 -7.29 -8.72
C ASP A 257 -12.20 -6.74 -9.16
N VAL A 258 -11.71 -7.25 -10.29
CA VAL A 258 -10.43 -6.89 -10.90
C VAL A 258 -10.68 -6.00 -12.12
N PHE A 259 -10.12 -4.78 -12.09
CA PHE A 259 -10.26 -3.78 -13.14
C PHE A 259 -8.94 -3.61 -13.88
N GLY A 260 -9.03 -3.56 -15.21
CA GLY A 260 -7.91 -3.38 -16.13
C GLY A 260 -8.10 -2.22 -17.09
N ASP A 261 -7.18 -2.06 -18.03
CA ASP A 261 -7.17 -0.96 -19.01
C ASP A 261 -7.47 0.39 -18.34
N LEU A 262 -6.62 0.75 -17.37
CA LEU A 262 -6.82 1.93 -16.55
C LEU A 262 -6.73 3.20 -17.39
N VAL A 263 -7.71 4.08 -17.23
CA VAL A 263 -7.73 5.41 -17.82
C VAL A 263 -6.70 6.30 -17.12
N ARG A 264 -5.71 6.74 -17.87
CA ARG A 264 -4.53 7.42 -17.32
C ARG A 264 -4.44 8.87 -17.81
N ASP A 265 -3.88 9.73 -16.95
CA ASP A 265 -3.53 11.12 -17.29
C ASP A 265 -2.28 11.19 -18.20
N GLY A 266 -1.90 12.41 -18.58
CA GLY A 266 -0.70 12.68 -19.40
C GLY A 266 0.63 12.26 -18.76
N GLN A 267 0.64 11.90 -17.47
CA GLN A 267 1.80 11.38 -16.75
C GLN A 267 1.70 9.84 -16.55
N GLY A 268 0.74 9.20 -17.19
CA GLY A 268 0.51 7.75 -17.09
C GLY A 268 -0.14 7.31 -15.77
N ARG A 269 -0.70 8.21 -14.97
CA ARG A 269 -1.31 7.90 -13.67
C ARG A 269 -2.82 7.73 -13.81
N ALA A 270 -3.39 6.79 -13.06
CA ALA A 270 -4.83 6.62 -12.93
C ALA A 270 -5.28 7.04 -11.53
N MET A 271 -6.51 7.54 -11.39
CA MET A 271 -7.03 8.06 -10.13
C MET A 271 -8.40 7.46 -9.82
N VAL A 272 -8.46 6.62 -8.79
CA VAL A 272 -9.71 6.14 -8.21
C VAL A 272 -10.11 7.04 -7.03
N THR A 273 -11.40 7.30 -6.87
CA THR A 273 -11.92 8.24 -5.87
C THR A 273 -12.96 7.57 -4.98
N LEU A 274 -12.90 7.86 -3.68
CA LEU A 274 -13.98 7.65 -2.72
C LEU A 274 -14.53 9.01 -2.31
N GLN A 275 -15.84 9.20 -2.41
CA GLN A 275 -16.53 10.43 -2.04
C GLN A 275 -17.61 10.14 -1.00
N GLY A 276 -17.50 10.76 0.18
CA GLY A 276 -18.55 10.88 1.19
C GLY A 276 -19.42 12.13 0.98
N SER A 277 -20.00 12.67 2.06
CA SER A 277 -20.82 13.90 1.99
C SER A 277 -19.97 15.13 1.64
N LYS A 278 -18.81 15.29 2.29
CA LYS A 278 -17.83 16.36 2.07
C LYS A 278 -16.43 15.80 1.89
N GLN A 279 -16.10 14.75 2.67
CA GLN A 279 -14.80 14.12 2.64
C GLN A 279 -14.60 13.34 1.35
N ARG A 280 -13.38 13.44 0.81
CA ARG A 280 -12.97 12.78 -0.41
C ARG A 280 -11.56 12.22 -0.26
N LEU A 281 -11.35 11.03 -0.79
CA LEU A 281 -10.04 10.39 -0.94
C LEU A 281 -9.79 10.10 -2.41
N ASP A 282 -8.73 10.70 -2.97
CA ASP A 282 -8.21 10.34 -4.28
C ASP A 282 -7.00 9.43 -4.10
N VAL A 283 -7.07 8.23 -4.63
CA VAL A 283 -5.94 7.30 -4.70
C VAL A 283 -5.42 7.30 -6.11
N VAL A 284 -4.22 7.86 -6.28
CA VAL A 284 -3.55 7.97 -7.58
C VAL A 284 -2.53 6.84 -7.69
N VAL A 285 -2.57 6.09 -8.77
CA VAL A 285 -1.65 4.97 -9.02
C VAL A 285 -0.77 5.24 -10.23
N GLY A 286 0.51 4.95 -10.12
CA GLY A 286 1.48 5.15 -11.20
C GLY A 286 1.36 4.11 -12.31
N PRO A 287 2.09 4.29 -13.42
CA PRO A 287 1.92 3.51 -14.65
C PRO A 287 2.22 2.02 -14.53
N ASN A 288 3.10 1.63 -13.60
CA ASN A 288 3.47 0.22 -13.41
C ASN A 288 2.53 -0.56 -12.48
N TRP A 289 1.59 0.12 -11.81
CA TRP A 289 0.41 -0.54 -11.26
C TRP A 289 -0.56 -0.81 -12.41
N ARG A 290 -0.61 -2.08 -12.87
CA ARG A 290 -1.32 -2.48 -14.08
C ARG A 290 -2.81 -2.69 -13.89
N ALA A 291 -3.21 -3.03 -12.66
CA ALA A 291 -4.60 -3.30 -12.32
C ALA A 291 -4.99 -2.65 -10.99
N LEU A 292 -6.29 -2.50 -10.80
CA LEU A 292 -6.92 -2.20 -9.52
C LEU A 292 -7.86 -3.34 -9.14
N VAL A 293 -7.73 -3.86 -7.94
CA VAL A 293 -8.80 -4.63 -7.32
C VAL A 293 -9.60 -3.68 -6.44
N ILE A 294 -10.92 -3.80 -6.50
CA ILE A 294 -11.82 -3.06 -5.61
C ILE A 294 -12.59 -4.09 -4.78
N TYR A 295 -12.38 -4.02 -3.46
CA TYR A 295 -13.09 -4.84 -2.51
C TYR A 295 -13.93 -3.97 -1.58
N SER A 296 -15.23 -4.14 -1.62
CA SER A 296 -16.17 -3.44 -0.74
C SER A 296 -17.41 -4.32 -0.56
N PRO A 297 -17.41 -5.24 0.42
CA PRO A 297 -18.52 -6.17 0.61
C PRO A 297 -19.79 -5.45 0.98
N ASN A 298 -20.91 -5.88 0.37
CA ASN A 298 -22.25 -5.45 0.73
C ASN A 298 -22.89 -6.49 1.67
N PRO A 299 -23.06 -6.21 2.93
CA PRO A 299 -23.60 -7.15 3.90
C PRO A 299 -25.12 -7.29 3.85
N ALA A 300 -25.86 -6.60 3.01
CA ALA A 300 -27.31 -6.76 2.91
C ALA A 300 -27.75 -8.22 2.67
N GLY A 301 -26.81 -9.09 2.29
CA GLY A 301 -27.06 -10.55 2.17
C GLY A 301 -26.27 -11.44 3.13
N ALA A 302 -25.32 -10.93 3.93
CA ALA A 302 -24.35 -11.79 4.61
C ALA A 302 -24.09 -11.50 6.09
N ASN A 303 -24.46 -10.34 6.64
CA ASN A 303 -24.16 -10.02 8.05
C ASN A 303 -25.28 -9.23 8.74
N PRO A 304 -25.89 -9.76 9.81
CA PRO A 304 -26.85 -9.04 10.63
C PRO A 304 -26.29 -7.82 11.37
N GLY A 305 -24.98 -7.59 11.34
CA GLY A 305 -24.28 -6.54 12.06
C GLY A 305 -24.05 -5.23 11.29
N GLY A 306 -24.60 -5.07 10.10
CA GLY A 306 -24.42 -3.86 9.26
C GLY A 306 -23.18 -3.90 8.37
N SER A 307 -23.16 -3.01 7.36
CA SER A 307 -22.07 -2.84 6.40
C SER A 307 -20.79 -2.42 7.10
N PRO A 308 -19.68 -3.11 6.92
CA PRO A 308 -18.41 -2.54 7.34
C PRO A 308 -18.16 -1.30 6.47
N ASN A 309 -18.11 -0.12 7.10
CA ASN A 309 -17.84 1.16 6.43
C ASN A 309 -16.39 1.21 5.95
N PHE A 310 -16.07 0.48 4.88
CA PHE A 310 -14.78 0.55 4.21
C PHE A 310 -14.87 0.17 2.73
N ILE A 311 -13.86 0.57 2.01
CA ILE A 311 -13.58 0.13 0.65
C ILE A 311 -12.07 -0.05 0.48
N CYS A 312 -11.66 -1.05 -0.29
CA CYS A 312 -10.27 -1.24 -0.67
C CYS A 312 -10.07 -0.83 -2.12
N PHE A 313 -9.04 -0.05 -2.37
CA PHE A 313 -8.52 0.24 -3.71
C PHE A 313 -7.10 -0.32 -3.77
N GLU A 314 -6.94 -1.46 -4.42
CA GLU A 314 -5.74 -2.27 -4.37
C GLU A 314 -4.90 -2.07 -5.62
N PRO A 315 -3.82 -1.24 -5.59
CA PRO A 315 -2.90 -1.15 -6.70
C PRO A 315 -2.11 -2.46 -6.81
N MET A 316 -2.11 -3.06 -8.00
CA MET A 316 -1.45 -4.33 -8.28
C MET A 316 -0.52 -4.23 -9.48
N ALA A 317 0.66 -4.84 -9.39
CA ALA A 317 1.64 -4.92 -10.49
C ALA A 317 1.17 -5.81 -11.64
N GLY A 318 0.26 -6.74 -11.38
CA GLY A 318 -0.44 -7.58 -12.35
C GLY A 318 -1.88 -7.80 -11.88
N ILE A 319 -2.66 -8.57 -12.61
CA ILE A 319 -3.99 -9.00 -12.19
C ILE A 319 -3.90 -10.15 -11.17
N THR A 320 -5.03 -10.52 -10.55
CA THR A 320 -5.16 -11.79 -9.81
C THR A 320 -4.70 -12.94 -10.68
N ASP A 321 -3.90 -13.85 -10.14
CA ASP A 321 -3.37 -15.03 -10.82
C ASP A 321 -2.47 -14.72 -12.05
N ALA A 322 -1.87 -13.55 -12.09
CA ALA A 322 -1.14 -13.04 -13.25
C ALA A 322 -0.08 -14.03 -13.79
N MET A 323 0.64 -14.72 -12.91
CA MET A 323 1.71 -15.66 -13.30
C MET A 323 1.16 -16.90 -14.01
N ASN A 324 0.06 -17.47 -13.50
CA ASN A 324 -0.56 -18.66 -14.08
C ASN A 324 -1.33 -18.32 -15.37
N LEU A 325 -2.00 -17.18 -15.38
CA LEU A 325 -2.69 -16.69 -16.59
C LEU A 325 -1.69 -16.33 -17.71
N ALA A 326 -0.54 -15.78 -17.36
CA ALA A 326 0.52 -15.52 -18.34
C ALA A 326 1.08 -16.84 -18.92
N HIS A 327 1.29 -17.85 -18.08
CA HIS A 327 1.70 -19.19 -18.54
C HIS A 327 0.67 -19.83 -19.49
N LYS A 328 -0.63 -19.63 -19.21
CA LYS A 328 -1.75 -20.11 -20.05
C LYS A 328 -1.93 -19.25 -21.32
N GLY A 329 -1.16 -18.17 -21.51
CA GLY A 329 -1.30 -17.23 -22.64
C GLY A 329 -2.53 -16.30 -22.55
N LEU A 330 -3.17 -16.24 -21.40
CA LEU A 330 -4.40 -15.47 -21.14
C LEU A 330 -4.13 -14.07 -20.56
N TYR A 331 -2.90 -13.79 -20.12
CA TYR A 331 -2.47 -12.48 -19.64
C TYR A 331 -1.10 -12.12 -20.21
N LYS A 332 -0.99 -10.97 -20.92
CA LYS A 332 0.22 -10.58 -21.65
C LYS A 332 1.06 -9.52 -20.92
N ASP A 333 0.51 -8.88 -19.89
CA ASP A 333 1.12 -7.73 -19.24
C ASP A 333 1.85 -8.08 -17.93
N LEU A 334 2.18 -9.36 -17.72
CA LEU A 334 3.00 -9.79 -16.59
C LEU A 334 4.37 -9.12 -16.66
N GLN A 335 4.68 -8.33 -15.64
CA GLN A 335 5.95 -7.66 -15.51
C GLN A 335 7.03 -8.62 -14.99
N HIS A 336 8.28 -8.38 -15.37
CA HIS A 336 9.44 -9.10 -14.87
C HIS A 336 10.54 -8.12 -14.49
N VAL A 337 11.22 -8.41 -13.38
CA VAL A 337 12.44 -7.72 -13.01
C VAL A 337 13.63 -8.54 -13.51
N GLN A 338 14.40 -7.99 -14.44
CA GLN A 338 15.55 -8.68 -15.02
C GLN A 338 16.64 -8.95 -13.97
N PRO A 339 17.54 -9.95 -14.18
CA PRO A 339 18.67 -10.17 -13.30
C PRO A 339 19.49 -8.90 -13.08
N GLY A 340 19.75 -8.55 -11.80
CA GLY A 340 20.41 -7.30 -11.41
C GLY A 340 19.61 -6.03 -11.66
N GLY A 341 18.39 -6.14 -12.20
CA GLY A 341 17.51 -5.02 -12.47
C GLY A 341 16.68 -4.60 -11.25
N THR A 342 16.00 -3.46 -11.40
CA THR A 342 15.13 -2.87 -10.39
C THR A 342 13.82 -2.45 -11.04
N TRP A 343 12.71 -2.74 -10.37
CA TRP A 343 11.40 -2.19 -10.65
C TRP A 343 11.03 -1.21 -9.54
N GLN A 344 10.35 -0.12 -9.91
CA GLN A 344 9.78 0.79 -8.91
C GLN A 344 8.46 1.36 -9.36
N GLU A 345 7.59 1.66 -8.37
CA GLU A 345 6.34 2.36 -8.61
C GLU A 345 5.84 3.03 -7.33
N SER A 346 4.90 3.98 -7.51
CA SER A 346 4.27 4.72 -6.40
C SER A 346 2.76 4.73 -6.54
N PHE A 347 2.10 4.86 -5.39
CA PHE A 347 0.75 5.39 -5.34
C PHE A 347 0.66 6.50 -4.29
N TRP A 348 -0.37 7.34 -4.40
CA TRP A 348 -0.56 8.50 -3.53
C TRP A 348 -1.98 8.51 -2.98
N ILE A 349 -2.12 8.86 -1.70
CA ILE A 349 -3.40 9.07 -1.02
C ILE A 349 -3.54 10.57 -0.77
N ARG A 350 -4.58 11.17 -1.36
CA ARG A 350 -4.86 12.61 -1.33
C ARG A 350 -6.21 12.86 -0.66
N PRO A 351 -6.24 13.14 0.65
CA PRO A 351 -7.47 13.49 1.34
C PRO A 351 -7.85 14.95 1.10
N SER A 352 -9.15 15.22 1.04
CA SER A 352 -9.73 16.56 0.97
C SER A 352 -11.10 16.61 1.63
N GLY A 353 -11.57 17.82 2.00
CA GLY A 353 -12.89 17.99 2.62
C GLY A 353 -12.97 17.60 4.10
N PHE A 354 -11.83 17.38 4.79
CA PHE A 354 -11.74 17.06 6.22
C PHE A 354 -11.72 18.29 7.09
#